data_4d10bb7bb12f2b78b63a0ab2d090695f
#
_entry.id   4d10bb7bb12f2b78b63a0ab2d090695f
#
_cell.length_a   1.000
_cell.length_b   1.000
_cell.length_c   1.000
_cell.angle_alpha   90.00
_cell.angle_beta   90.00
_cell.angle_gamma   90.00
#
_symmetry.space_group_name_H-M   'P 1'
#
loop_
_entity.id
_entity.type
_entity.pdbx_description
1 polymer ?
#
loop_
_entity_poly.entity_id
_entity_poly.type
_entity_poly.pdbx_seq_one_letter_code
_entity_poly.pdbx_strand_id
1 'polypeptide(L)' 'KKLKSEQLFVRVETVMHDLQISRPFAYRMIAGWNEELKEQGYTTICGRIPKAYYEKKIYGMTKE' A
#
# COMPACT_ATOMS: atom_id res chain seq x y z
N LYS A 1 -23.43 -4.02 1.70
CA LYS A 1 -23.02 -3.60 1.34
C LYS A 1 -22.15 -3.85 0.42
N LYS A 2 -21.73 -3.48 -0.24
CA LYS A 2 -20.99 -3.77 -1.11
C LYS A 2 -19.61 -3.64 -0.87
N LEU A 3 -18.75 -4.45 -1.31
CA LEU A 3 -17.45 -4.30 -1.15
C LEU A 3 -16.90 -3.54 -2.20
N LYS A 4 -16.13 -2.58 -2.02
CA LYS A 4 -15.54 -1.83 -3.03
C LYS A 4 -14.12 -2.20 -3.14
N SER A 5 -13.58 -2.24 -4.32
CA SER A 5 -12.19 -2.57 -4.50
C SER A 5 -11.30 -1.61 -3.83
N GLU A 6 -11.65 -0.36 -3.79
CA GLU A 6 -10.81 0.62 -3.15
C GLU A 6 -10.75 0.42 -1.67
N GLN A 7 -11.66 -0.36 -1.10
CA GLN A 7 -11.57 -0.65 0.31
C GLN A 7 -10.63 -1.81 0.56
N LEU A 8 -10.37 -2.60 -0.47
CA LEU A 8 -9.45 -3.71 -0.32
C LEU A 8 -8.03 -3.29 -0.63
N PHE A 9 -7.88 -2.28 -1.44
CA PHE A 9 -6.57 -1.82 -1.86
C PHE A 9 -6.38 -0.35 -1.58
N VAL A 10 -5.16 0.04 -1.28
CA VAL A 10 -4.81 1.43 -1.05
C VAL A 10 -4.12 1.94 -2.30
N ARG A 11 -4.50 3.12 -2.75
CA ARG A 11 -3.95 3.69 -3.95
C ARG A 11 -2.81 4.62 -3.63
N VAL A 12 -2.05 5.00 -4.65
CA VAL A 12 -0.90 5.87 -4.47
C VAL A 12 -1.30 7.20 -3.85
N GLU A 13 -2.48 7.71 -4.22
CA GLU A 13 -2.92 9.00 -3.67
C GLU A 13 -3.09 8.92 -2.16
N THR A 14 -3.61 7.81 -1.67
CA THR A 14 -3.79 7.63 -0.25
C THR A 14 -2.45 7.59 0.46
N VAL A 15 -1.48 6.91 -0.11
CA VAL A 15 -0.16 6.81 0.49
C VAL A 15 0.48 8.20 0.53
N MET A 16 0.35 8.95 -0.55
CA MET A 16 0.90 10.30 -0.61
C MET A 16 0.33 11.16 0.50
N HIS A 17 -0.99 11.10 0.65
CA HIS A 17 -1.67 11.91 1.64
C HIS A 17 -1.32 11.48 3.06
N ASP A 18 -1.35 10.20 3.32
CA ASP A 18 -1.12 9.70 4.67
C ASP A 18 0.31 9.93 5.13
N LEU A 19 1.27 9.77 4.25
CA LEU A 19 2.66 9.89 4.63
C LEU A 19 3.26 11.23 4.26
N GLN A 20 2.49 12.07 3.59
CA GLN A 20 2.95 13.41 3.19
C GLN A 20 4.20 13.31 2.34
N ILE A 21 4.14 12.48 1.31
CA ILE A 21 5.27 12.28 0.42
C ILE A 21 4.87 12.56 -1.01
N SER A 22 5.85 12.68 -1.87
CA SER A 22 5.59 12.97 -3.28
C SER A 22 5.08 11.73 -3.99
N ARG A 23 4.47 11.92 -5.15
CA ARG A 23 3.96 10.83 -5.93
C ARG A 23 5.06 9.84 -6.36
N PRO A 24 6.20 10.30 -6.89
CA PRO A 24 7.23 9.34 -7.26
C PRO A 24 7.71 8.50 -6.08
N PHE A 25 7.82 9.13 -4.92
CA PHE A 25 8.26 8.42 -3.74
C PHE A 25 7.22 7.40 -3.31
N ALA A 26 5.93 7.77 -3.39
CA ALA A 26 4.85 6.85 -3.04
C ALA A 26 4.84 5.66 -3.97
N TYR A 27 5.04 5.88 -5.26
CA TYR A 27 5.11 4.77 -6.21
C TYR A 27 6.27 3.85 -5.89
N ARG A 28 7.39 4.42 -5.50
CA ARG A 28 8.54 3.62 -5.16
C ARG A 28 8.28 2.75 -3.94
N MET A 29 7.62 3.32 -2.93
CA MET A 29 7.30 2.56 -1.73
C MET A 29 6.32 1.44 -2.05
N ILE A 30 5.31 1.72 -2.84
CA ILE A 30 4.33 0.71 -3.21
C ILE A 30 5.00 -0.40 -4.01
N ALA A 31 5.90 -0.04 -4.91
CA ALA A 31 6.58 -1.04 -5.71
C ALA A 31 7.41 -1.97 -4.83
N GLY A 32 8.07 -1.40 -3.82
CA GLY A 32 8.85 -2.22 -2.90
C GLY A 32 7.98 -3.17 -2.11
N TRP A 33 6.85 -2.69 -1.63
CA TRP A 33 5.92 -3.52 -0.87
C TRP A 33 5.35 -4.62 -1.76
N ASN A 34 5.05 -4.29 -3.02
CA ASN A 34 4.52 -5.28 -3.94
C ASN A 34 5.55 -6.37 -4.23
N GLU A 35 6.81 -6.01 -4.28
CA GLU A 35 7.85 -7.00 -4.47
C GLU A 35 7.86 -7.99 -3.31
N GLU A 36 7.73 -7.49 -2.09
CA GLU A 36 7.70 -8.36 -0.93
C GLU A 36 6.49 -9.28 -0.98
N LEU A 37 5.34 -8.76 -1.36
CA LEU A 37 4.14 -9.57 -1.44
C LEU A 37 4.26 -10.62 -2.52
N LYS A 38 4.86 -10.26 -3.64
CA LYS A 38 5.03 -11.19 -4.71
C LYS A 38 5.92 -12.36 -4.29
N GLU A 39 6.95 -12.07 -3.52
CA GLU A 39 7.83 -13.09 -3.03
C GLU A 39 7.10 -14.05 -2.08
N GLN A 40 6.09 -13.56 -1.42
CA GLN A 40 5.30 -14.37 -0.51
C GLN A 40 4.18 -15.11 -1.23
N GLY A 41 4.07 -14.94 -2.53
CA GLY A 41 3.08 -15.66 -3.31
C GLY A 41 1.76 -14.94 -3.50
N TYR A 42 1.69 -13.68 -3.13
CA TYR A 42 0.45 -12.92 -3.30
C TYR A 42 0.37 -12.28 -4.67
N THR A 43 -0.85 -12.07 -5.11
CA THR A 43 -1.09 -11.36 -6.36
C THR A 43 -0.97 -9.87 -6.09
N THR A 44 -0.26 -9.15 -6.92
CA THR A 44 -0.08 -7.73 -6.74
C THR A 44 -0.62 -6.94 -7.91
N ILE A 45 -0.97 -5.69 -7.66
CA ILE A 45 -1.48 -4.80 -8.67
C ILE A 45 -0.61 -3.55 -8.68
N CYS A 46 -0.13 -3.18 -9.86
CA CYS A 46 0.75 -2.03 -9.98
C CYS A 46 0.09 -0.78 -9.44
N GLY A 47 0.80 -0.06 -8.61
CA GLY A 47 0.30 1.19 -8.04
C GLY A 47 -0.70 1.03 -6.92
N ARG A 48 -0.91 -0.19 -6.45
CA ARG A 48 -1.84 -0.44 -5.37
C ARG A 48 -1.27 -1.45 -4.40
N ILE A 49 -1.76 -1.42 -3.18
CA ILE A 49 -1.26 -2.30 -2.15
C ILE A 49 -2.46 -2.75 -1.33
N PRO A 50 -2.52 -3.99 -0.88
CA PRO A 50 -3.65 -4.42 -0.06
C PRO A 50 -3.74 -3.58 1.20
N LYS A 51 -4.95 -3.19 1.56
CA LYS A 51 -5.14 -2.32 2.70
C LYS A 51 -4.60 -2.95 3.99
N ALA A 52 -4.82 -4.22 4.18
CA ALA A 52 -4.35 -4.89 5.39
C ALA A 52 -2.83 -4.82 5.49
N TYR A 53 -2.15 -5.03 4.37
CA TYR A 53 -0.70 -4.98 4.35
C TYR A 53 -0.20 -3.56 4.61
N TYR A 54 -0.87 -2.60 3.99
CA TYR A 54 -0.52 -1.20 4.15
C TYR A 54 -0.65 -0.78 5.62
N GLU A 55 -1.77 -1.14 6.23
CA GLU A 55 -1.99 -0.78 7.63
C GLU A 55 -0.95 -1.41 8.52
N LYS A 56 -0.60 -2.66 8.24
CA LYS A 56 0.38 -3.33 9.03
C LYS A 56 1.73 -2.64 8.93
N LYS A 57 2.11 -2.23 7.72
CA LYS A 57 3.38 -1.53 7.53
C LYS A 57 3.38 -0.16 8.19
N ILE A 58 2.28 0.57 8.05
CA ILE A 58 2.21 1.90 8.60
C ILE A 58 2.18 1.88 10.12
N TYR A 59 1.39 0.99 10.68
CA TYR A 59 1.34 0.89 12.13
C TYR A 59 2.70 0.43 12.67
N GLY A 60 3.39 -0.41 11.96
CA GLY A 60 4.71 -0.83 12.37
C GLY A 60 5.70 0.32 12.34
N MET A 61 5.54 1.23 11.41
CA MET A 61 6.41 2.38 11.32
C MET A 61 6.14 3.39 12.41
N THR A 62 4.88 3.59 12.72
CA THR A 62 4.52 4.65 13.67
C THR A 62 4.45 4.17 15.09
N LYS A 63 4.39 2.83 15.31
CA LYS A 63 4.28 2.35 16.62
C LYS A 63 5.46 2.67 17.40
N GLU A 64 5.42 3.07 18.34
CA GLU A 64 6.53 3.45 18.98
C GLU A 64 6.68 3.08 19.92
#